data_d70f67e05566fd75c2e41477d37795bf
#
_entry.id   d70f67e05566fd75c2e41477d37795bf
#
_cell.length_a   1.000
_cell.length_b   1.000
_cell.length_c   1.000
_cell.angle_alpha   90.00
_cell.angle_beta   90.00
_cell.angle_gamma   90.00
#
_symmetry.space_group_name_H-M   'P 1'
#
loop_
_entity.id
_entity.type
_entity.pdbx_description
1 polymer ?
#
loop_
_entity_poly.entity_id
_entity_poly.type
_entity_poly.pdbx_seq_one_letter_code
_entity_poly.pdbx_strand_id
1 'polypeptide(L)'
;GQNVLRRRGNRLFWTRPERAVDAIDLRSAAGKGIDIIDVSTGRVIGGVDEAAADRTVHPGAVYLHQGDQWLVDEYNPVEHHALVHQDLPGYWTQPQSASTVRILREERRRACGPGYVACGQVELTEQVVGYLRRDEITNDVWDSVALEMPTHTMITQACWWVIPDKVVDDLKFDAVHLAGAAHGAEHTAIGLLPMYSPCDRWDVGGVSTVMLPDTGACTIVVHDGQAGGAGFAEAGFEKAEEWWHATIMRLAQCGCESGCPACVVSPKCGN
;
A
#
# COMPACT_ATOMS: atom_id res chain seq x y z
N GLY A 1 -8.86 17.79 -22.84
CA GLY A 1 -7.63 18.18 -22.19
C GLY A 1 -7.56 19.70 -22.08
N GLN A 2 -7.48 20.24 -20.86
CA GLN A 2 -7.31 21.67 -20.64
C GLN A 2 -5.90 22.09 -21.03
N ASN A 3 -5.75 22.97 -22.04
CA ASN A 3 -4.47 23.53 -22.45
C ASN A 3 -3.90 24.46 -21.36
N VAL A 4 -3.18 23.90 -20.40
CA VAL A 4 -2.51 24.65 -19.32
C VAL A 4 -1.18 25.27 -19.74
N LEU A 5 -0.66 24.87 -20.91
CA LEU A 5 0.58 25.35 -21.48
C LEU A 5 0.34 25.95 -22.88
N ARG A 6 0.88 27.13 -23.15
CA ARG A 6 0.88 27.77 -24.45
C ARG A 6 2.29 27.79 -25.05
N ARG A 7 2.46 27.24 -26.24
CA ARG A 7 3.73 27.28 -26.95
C ARG A 7 3.91 28.63 -27.68
N ARG A 8 5.07 29.25 -27.45
CA ARG A 8 5.52 30.41 -28.23
C ARG A 8 6.96 30.18 -28.71
N GLY A 9 7.12 29.93 -30.00
CA GLY A 9 8.39 29.46 -30.56
C GLY A 9 8.82 28.12 -29.94
N ASN A 10 10.01 28.06 -29.35
CA ASN A 10 10.55 26.86 -28.72
C ASN A 10 10.35 26.83 -27.18
N ARG A 11 9.47 27.67 -26.63
CA ARG A 11 9.20 27.77 -25.19
C ARG A 11 7.74 27.48 -24.90
N LEU A 12 7.49 26.86 -23.74
CA LEU A 12 6.17 26.63 -23.18
C LEU A 12 5.94 27.62 -22.05
N PHE A 13 4.75 28.22 -22.03
CA PHE A 13 4.33 29.22 -21.03
C PHE A 13 3.09 28.72 -20.32
N TRP A 14 3.08 28.86 -19.00
CA TRP A 14 1.92 28.61 -18.17
C TRP A 14 0.81 29.64 -18.50
N THR A 15 -0.45 29.17 -18.58
CA THR A 15 -1.56 30.02 -19.06
C THR A 15 -2.56 30.43 -18.00
N ARG A 16 -2.42 29.89 -16.78
CA ARG A 16 -3.34 30.15 -15.67
C ARG A 16 -2.77 31.20 -14.72
N PRO A 17 -3.64 31.97 -13.98
CA PRO A 17 -3.19 32.93 -12.98
C PRO A 17 -2.55 32.29 -11.76
N GLU A 18 -2.95 31.02 -11.40
CA GLU A 18 -2.36 30.27 -10.29
C GLU A 18 -0.94 29.81 -10.66
N ARG A 19 -0.06 29.68 -9.68
CA ARG A 19 1.30 29.17 -9.91
C ARG A 19 1.24 27.70 -10.32
N ALA A 20 2.07 27.28 -11.27
CA ALA A 20 2.13 25.87 -11.71
C ALA A 20 2.41 24.92 -10.55
N VAL A 21 3.23 25.34 -9.58
CA VAL A 21 3.60 24.54 -8.41
C VAL A 21 2.41 24.27 -7.47
N ASP A 22 1.43 25.16 -7.43
CA ASP A 22 0.23 24.99 -6.58
C ASP A 22 -0.74 23.93 -7.15
N ALA A 23 -0.55 23.54 -8.42
CA ALA A 23 -1.35 22.54 -9.13
C ALA A 23 -0.61 21.20 -9.32
N ILE A 24 0.59 21.07 -8.77
CA ILE A 24 1.43 19.86 -8.91
C ILE A 24 1.76 19.37 -7.51
N ASP A 25 1.21 18.21 -7.16
CA ASP A 25 1.68 17.43 -6.02
C ASP A 25 2.77 16.46 -6.50
N LEU A 26 3.89 16.41 -5.80
CA LEU A 26 5.00 15.52 -6.14
C LEU A 26 4.77 14.08 -5.67
N ARG A 27 3.79 13.84 -4.80
CA ARG A 27 3.46 12.53 -4.22
C ARG A 27 2.09 11.99 -4.61
N SER A 28 1.12 12.84 -4.95
CA SER A 28 -0.17 12.39 -5.46
C SER A 28 -0.34 12.78 -6.92
N ALA A 29 -0.49 11.80 -7.79
CA ALA A 29 -0.55 12.01 -9.24
C ALA A 29 -1.89 12.55 -9.74
N ALA A 30 -2.96 12.52 -8.94
CA ALA A 30 -4.27 13.10 -9.26
C ALA A 30 -5.24 12.95 -8.07
N GLY A 31 -5.91 13.98 -7.68
CA GLY A 31 -7.02 13.98 -6.73
C GLY A 31 -7.18 15.35 -6.10
N LYS A 32 -8.40 15.70 -5.75
CA LYS A 32 -8.67 16.77 -4.79
C LYS A 32 -8.41 16.15 -3.41
N GLY A 33 -7.67 16.86 -2.54
CA GLY A 33 -7.55 16.46 -1.15
C GLY A 33 -8.92 16.41 -0.47
N ILE A 34 -9.02 15.65 0.60
CA ILE A 34 -10.19 15.59 1.48
C ILE A 34 -9.98 16.62 2.58
N ASP A 35 -10.87 17.60 2.67
CA ASP A 35 -10.85 18.61 3.72
C ASP A 35 -11.34 18.02 5.06
N ILE A 36 -10.60 18.26 6.13
CA ILE A 36 -10.98 17.85 7.48
C ILE A 36 -11.60 19.03 8.20
N ILE A 37 -12.88 18.90 8.54
CA ILE A 37 -13.70 20.01 9.06
C ILE A 37 -14.10 19.72 10.50
N ASP A 38 -13.73 20.60 11.41
CA ASP A 38 -14.21 20.59 12.79
C ASP A 38 -15.70 20.96 12.84
N VAL A 39 -16.55 20.06 13.27
CA VAL A 39 -18.01 20.25 13.35
C VAL A 39 -18.42 21.37 14.30
N SER A 40 -17.62 21.65 15.35
CA SER A 40 -17.93 22.66 16.35
C SER A 40 -17.75 24.09 15.83
N THR A 41 -16.78 24.29 14.93
CA THR A 41 -16.43 25.62 14.41
C THR A 41 -16.75 25.80 12.92
N GLY A 42 -16.98 24.71 12.19
CA GLY A 42 -17.13 24.70 10.72
C GLY A 42 -15.83 25.05 9.96
N ARG A 43 -14.67 25.00 10.62
CA ARG A 43 -13.38 25.37 10.03
C ARG A 43 -12.65 24.14 9.50
N VAL A 44 -12.01 24.29 8.35
CA VAL A 44 -11.05 23.31 7.85
C VAL A 44 -9.81 23.38 8.76
N ILE A 45 -9.48 22.26 9.40
CA ILE A 45 -8.31 22.13 10.29
C ILE A 45 -7.11 21.52 9.58
N GLY A 46 -7.33 20.75 8.50
CA GLY A 46 -6.29 20.08 7.73
C GLY A 46 -6.86 19.43 6.47
N GLY A 47 -6.06 18.62 5.83
CA GLY A 47 -6.47 17.82 4.67
C GLY A 47 -5.65 16.56 4.55
N VAL A 48 -6.21 15.54 3.91
CA VAL A 48 -5.54 14.29 3.52
C VAL A 48 -5.69 14.05 2.03
N ASP A 49 -4.71 13.38 1.44
CA ASP A 49 -4.79 12.95 0.05
C ASP A 49 -5.93 11.95 -0.14
N GLU A 50 -6.66 12.06 -1.25
CA GLU A 50 -7.76 11.15 -1.59
C GLU A 50 -7.33 9.68 -1.52
N ALA A 51 -6.13 9.35 -2.00
CA ALA A 51 -5.59 8.00 -1.97
C ALA A 51 -5.33 7.43 -0.56
N ALA A 52 -5.16 8.29 0.44
CA ALA A 52 -4.93 7.90 1.83
C ALA A 52 -6.20 8.04 2.69
N ALA A 53 -7.24 8.71 2.18
CA ALA A 53 -8.37 9.14 2.97
C ALA A 53 -9.14 7.97 3.60
N ASP A 54 -9.44 6.93 2.83
CA ASP A 54 -10.17 5.76 3.32
C ASP A 54 -9.48 5.06 4.49
N ARG A 55 -8.15 5.15 4.55
CA ARG A 55 -7.35 4.57 5.64
C ARG A 55 -7.17 5.52 6.82
N THR A 56 -7.31 6.83 6.59
CA THR A 56 -6.94 7.87 7.57
C THR A 56 -8.16 8.51 8.22
N VAL A 57 -9.23 8.72 7.44
CA VAL A 57 -10.42 9.48 7.88
C VAL A 57 -11.73 8.73 7.64
N HIS A 58 -11.70 7.40 7.67
CA HIS A 58 -12.92 6.59 7.69
C HIS A 58 -13.78 6.92 8.91
N PRO A 59 -15.10 6.69 8.91
CA PRO A 59 -15.95 6.90 10.06
C PRO A 59 -15.43 6.12 11.28
N GLY A 60 -15.32 6.78 12.42
CA GLY A 60 -14.79 6.24 13.67
C GLY A 60 -13.26 6.21 13.75
N ALA A 61 -12.52 6.71 12.75
CA ALA A 61 -11.07 6.86 12.83
C ALA A 61 -10.68 7.90 13.88
N VAL A 62 -9.58 7.67 14.57
CA VAL A 62 -8.89 8.69 15.38
C VAL A 62 -7.82 9.35 14.53
N TYR A 63 -8.09 10.57 14.10
CA TYR A 63 -7.18 11.38 13.30
C TYR A 63 -6.32 12.25 14.20
N LEU A 64 -5.01 12.17 14.04
CA LEU A 64 -4.05 12.98 14.79
C LEU A 64 -3.65 14.22 13.99
N HIS A 65 -3.94 15.41 14.50
CA HIS A 65 -3.57 16.67 13.88
C HIS A 65 -2.92 17.62 14.88
N GLN A 66 -1.68 18.02 14.61
CA GLN A 66 -0.88 18.94 15.45
C GLN A 66 -0.77 18.56 16.93
N GLY A 67 -0.86 17.26 17.23
CA GLY A 67 -0.82 16.72 18.60
C GLY A 67 -2.19 16.53 19.26
N ASP A 68 -3.26 17.04 18.65
CA ASP A 68 -4.63 16.83 19.10
C ASP A 68 -5.25 15.62 18.41
N GLN A 69 -6.11 14.90 19.13
CA GLN A 69 -6.89 13.78 18.63
C GLN A 69 -8.27 14.26 18.20
N TRP A 70 -8.68 13.76 17.05
CA TRP A 70 -9.96 14.08 16.43
C TRP A 70 -10.67 12.78 16.03
N LEU A 71 -11.89 12.59 16.51
CA LEU A 71 -12.70 11.45 16.09
C LEU A 71 -13.48 11.82 14.83
N VAL A 72 -13.43 10.94 13.82
CA VAL A 72 -14.13 11.15 12.55
C VAL A 72 -15.58 10.69 12.71
N ASP A 73 -16.52 11.62 12.56
CA ASP A 73 -17.96 11.36 12.59
C ASP A 73 -18.49 10.91 11.24
N GLU A 74 -18.05 11.60 10.18
CA GLU A 74 -18.52 11.37 8.81
C GLU A 74 -17.37 11.54 7.83
N TYR A 75 -17.36 10.70 6.80
CA TYR A 75 -16.47 10.82 5.65
C TYR A 75 -17.29 10.78 4.36
N ASN A 76 -17.19 11.83 3.55
CA ASN A 76 -17.87 11.96 2.28
C ASN A 76 -16.85 12.16 1.14
N PRO A 77 -16.46 11.05 0.45
CA PRO A 77 -15.49 11.13 -0.64
C PRO A 77 -16.01 11.89 -1.88
N VAL A 78 -17.33 11.96 -2.07
CA VAL A 78 -17.95 12.66 -3.22
C VAL A 78 -17.85 14.16 -3.06
N GLU A 79 -18.09 14.66 -1.85
CA GLU A 79 -17.99 16.08 -1.51
C GLU A 79 -16.60 16.49 -1.01
N HIS A 80 -15.64 15.53 -0.96
CA HIS A 80 -14.26 15.73 -0.55
C HIS A 80 -14.09 16.33 0.84
N HIS A 81 -14.84 15.82 1.82
CA HIS A 81 -14.66 16.24 3.21
C HIS A 81 -14.82 15.09 4.23
N ALA A 82 -14.23 15.29 5.39
CA ALA A 82 -14.47 14.51 6.59
C ALA A 82 -14.84 15.45 7.74
N LEU A 83 -15.88 15.10 8.50
CA LEU A 83 -16.33 15.83 9.67
C LEU A 83 -15.72 15.20 10.91
N VAL A 84 -15.14 16.03 11.77
CA VAL A 84 -14.44 15.58 12.96
C VAL A 84 -14.81 16.41 14.18
N HIS A 85 -14.74 15.80 15.36
CA HIS A 85 -14.78 16.54 16.65
C HIS A 85 -13.58 16.15 17.50
N GLN A 86 -13.14 17.05 18.37
CA GLN A 86 -12.04 16.78 19.29
C GLN A 86 -12.51 15.82 20.40
N ASP A 87 -11.80 14.71 20.58
CA ASP A 87 -12.05 13.72 21.60
C ASP A 87 -10.74 13.03 22.02
N LEU A 88 -10.73 12.44 23.22
CA LEU A 88 -9.63 11.66 23.78
C LEU A 88 -10.13 10.26 24.13
N PRO A 89 -10.37 9.39 23.15
CA PRO A 89 -11.03 8.11 23.36
C PRO A 89 -10.15 7.08 24.08
N GLY A 90 -8.85 7.34 24.27
CA GLY A 90 -7.88 6.44 24.91
C GLY A 90 -7.45 5.27 24.01
N TYR A 91 -7.80 5.31 22.74
CA TYR A 91 -7.37 4.36 21.73
C TYR A 91 -6.98 5.08 20.44
N TRP A 92 -6.16 4.42 19.63
CA TRP A 92 -5.93 4.79 18.24
C TRP A 92 -6.53 3.75 17.29
N THR A 93 -6.70 4.09 16.03
CA THR A 93 -7.33 3.20 15.04
C THR A 93 -6.31 2.72 14.01
N GLN A 94 -6.33 1.41 13.74
CA GLN A 94 -5.50 0.78 12.71
C GLN A 94 -6.41 0.23 11.60
N PRO A 95 -6.37 0.82 10.38
CA PRO A 95 -7.21 0.37 9.28
C PRO A 95 -6.80 -1.04 8.84
N GLN A 96 -7.78 -1.84 8.43
CA GLN A 96 -7.63 -3.15 7.83
C GLN A 96 -8.07 -3.08 6.37
N SER A 97 -7.18 -3.41 5.44
CA SER A 97 -7.48 -3.44 4.02
C SER A 97 -7.47 -4.87 3.48
N ALA A 98 -8.37 -5.14 2.56
CA ALA A 98 -8.33 -6.33 1.71
C ALA A 98 -7.80 -5.91 0.34
N SER A 99 -6.77 -6.61 -0.14
CA SER A 99 -6.17 -6.35 -1.44
C SER A 99 -6.19 -7.60 -2.29
N THR A 100 -6.53 -7.45 -3.57
CA THR A 100 -6.44 -8.51 -4.57
C THR A 100 -5.64 -8.04 -5.77
N VAL A 101 -5.02 -8.97 -6.46
CA VAL A 101 -4.22 -8.70 -7.65
C VAL A 101 -4.66 -9.60 -8.79
N ARG A 102 -4.69 -9.05 -10.01
CA ARG A 102 -4.90 -9.77 -11.26
C ARG A 102 -3.80 -9.43 -12.24
N ILE A 103 -3.17 -10.42 -12.85
CA ILE A 103 -2.13 -10.20 -13.87
C ILE A 103 -2.82 -9.87 -15.19
N LEU A 104 -2.63 -8.64 -15.68
CA LEU A 104 -3.18 -8.21 -16.96
C LEU A 104 -2.27 -8.62 -18.12
N ARG A 105 -0.95 -8.50 -17.92
CA ARG A 105 0.05 -8.83 -18.94
C ARG A 105 1.37 -9.20 -18.30
N GLU A 106 1.86 -10.40 -18.57
CA GLU A 106 3.23 -10.79 -18.29
C GLU A 106 4.12 -10.29 -19.42
N GLU A 107 5.12 -9.50 -19.11
CA GLU A 107 6.03 -8.91 -20.09
C GLU A 107 7.33 -9.70 -20.18
N ARG A 108 7.84 -10.14 -19.03
CA ARG A 108 9.09 -10.90 -18.94
C ARG A 108 9.01 -11.96 -17.86
N ARG A 109 9.70 -13.07 -18.09
CA ARG A 109 9.80 -14.19 -17.15
C ARG A 109 11.19 -14.80 -17.21
N ARG A 110 11.68 -15.28 -16.06
CA ARG A 110 12.89 -16.10 -15.98
C ARG A 110 12.79 -17.10 -14.83
N ALA A 111 13.56 -18.20 -14.90
CA ALA A 111 13.66 -19.14 -13.79
C ALA A 111 14.24 -18.45 -12.54
N CYS A 112 13.75 -18.82 -11.37
CA CYS A 112 14.25 -18.35 -10.09
C CYS A 112 14.10 -19.49 -9.07
N GLY A 113 15.21 -20.12 -8.70
CA GLY A 113 15.20 -21.33 -7.88
C GLY A 113 14.34 -22.45 -8.49
N PRO A 114 13.45 -23.09 -7.69
CA PRO A 114 12.55 -24.13 -8.18
C PRO A 114 11.34 -23.61 -8.96
N GLY A 115 11.09 -22.31 -8.90
CA GLY A 115 9.98 -21.62 -9.56
C GLY A 115 10.45 -20.63 -10.62
N TYR A 116 9.72 -19.53 -10.73
CA TYR A 116 10.10 -18.45 -11.64
C TYR A 116 9.75 -17.09 -11.05
N VAL A 117 10.38 -16.07 -11.60
CA VAL A 117 10.04 -14.67 -11.38
C VAL A 117 9.59 -14.06 -12.70
N ALA A 118 8.57 -13.23 -12.64
CA ALA A 118 8.06 -12.50 -13.80
C ALA A 118 7.78 -11.04 -13.44
N CYS A 119 7.65 -10.20 -14.45
CA CYS A 119 7.22 -8.81 -14.28
C CYS A 119 6.27 -8.41 -15.41
N GLY A 120 5.47 -7.39 -15.14
CA GLY A 120 4.52 -6.83 -16.08
C GLY A 120 3.40 -6.07 -15.40
N GLN A 121 2.32 -5.89 -16.14
CA GLN A 121 1.20 -5.07 -15.72
C GLN A 121 0.19 -5.88 -14.91
N VAL A 122 -0.23 -5.32 -13.78
CA VAL A 122 -1.24 -5.90 -12.89
C VAL A 122 -2.36 -4.90 -12.62
N GLU A 123 -3.53 -5.42 -12.31
CA GLU A 123 -4.63 -4.68 -11.72
C GLU A 123 -4.72 -5.01 -10.23
N LEU A 124 -4.65 -3.98 -9.42
CA LEU A 124 -4.83 -4.07 -7.98
C LEU A 124 -6.21 -3.56 -7.63
N THR A 125 -6.87 -4.27 -6.74
CA THR A 125 -8.11 -3.84 -6.13
C THR A 125 -7.91 -3.81 -4.62
N GLU A 126 -8.14 -2.66 -3.99
CA GLU A 126 -8.00 -2.47 -2.55
C GLU A 126 -9.29 -1.89 -1.98
N GLN A 127 -9.65 -2.34 -0.80
CA GLN A 127 -10.78 -1.85 -0.03
C GLN A 127 -10.42 -1.84 1.45
N VAL A 128 -10.71 -0.75 2.15
CA VAL A 128 -10.68 -0.74 3.63
C VAL A 128 -11.94 -1.42 4.13
N VAL A 129 -11.77 -2.57 4.77
CA VAL A 129 -12.89 -3.44 5.20
C VAL A 129 -13.21 -3.31 6.69
N GLY A 130 -12.35 -2.59 7.43
CA GLY A 130 -12.55 -2.40 8.86
C GLY A 130 -11.37 -1.69 9.50
N TYR A 131 -11.40 -1.60 10.81
CA TYR A 131 -10.28 -1.11 11.61
C TYR A 131 -10.25 -1.79 12.99
N LEU A 132 -9.06 -1.84 13.58
CA LEU A 132 -8.84 -2.25 14.96
C LEU A 132 -8.80 -1.00 15.83
N ARG A 133 -9.42 -1.06 17.01
CA ARG A 133 -9.17 -0.10 18.09
C ARG A 133 -8.08 -0.66 18.99
N ARG A 134 -7.02 0.12 19.18
CA ARG A 134 -5.87 -0.28 19.99
C ARG A 134 -5.67 0.69 21.13
N ASP A 135 -5.40 0.14 22.30
CA ASP A 135 -5.06 0.92 23.49
C ASP A 135 -3.85 1.82 23.22
N GLU A 136 -3.92 3.10 23.62
CA GLU A 136 -2.84 4.07 23.38
C GLU A 136 -1.55 3.75 24.14
N ILE A 137 -1.64 3.08 25.28
CA ILE A 137 -0.51 2.83 26.17
C ILE A 137 0.06 1.44 25.96
N THR A 138 -0.81 0.41 25.99
CA THR A 138 -0.38 -1.00 25.90
C THR A 138 -0.30 -1.50 24.46
N ASN A 139 -0.96 -0.82 23.52
CA ASN A 139 -1.11 -1.22 22.13
C ASN A 139 -1.94 -2.51 21.94
N ASP A 140 -2.62 -2.97 22.98
CA ASP A 140 -3.51 -4.12 22.91
C ASP A 140 -4.72 -3.83 22.01
N VAL A 141 -5.18 -4.84 21.31
CA VAL A 141 -6.41 -4.72 20.50
C VAL A 141 -7.62 -4.81 21.43
N TRP A 142 -8.44 -3.75 21.44
CA TRP A 142 -9.72 -3.76 22.16
C TRP A 142 -10.78 -4.53 21.39
N ASP A 143 -10.95 -4.19 20.10
CA ASP A 143 -11.90 -4.84 19.20
C ASP A 143 -11.59 -4.55 17.72
N SER A 144 -12.43 -5.11 16.85
CA SER A 144 -12.41 -4.88 15.41
C SER A 144 -13.79 -4.39 14.96
N VAL A 145 -13.81 -3.32 14.19
CA VAL A 145 -15.01 -2.71 13.61
C VAL A 145 -15.00 -2.90 12.11
N ALA A 146 -16.06 -3.50 11.55
CA ALA A 146 -16.20 -3.66 10.11
C ALA A 146 -16.60 -2.33 9.45
N LEU A 147 -16.10 -2.09 8.23
CA LEU A 147 -16.44 -0.95 7.39
C LEU A 147 -16.83 -1.40 5.98
N GLU A 148 -17.68 -0.62 5.35
CA GLU A 148 -18.03 -0.75 3.92
C GLU A 148 -17.49 0.49 3.18
N MET A 149 -16.17 0.55 2.98
CA MET A 149 -15.54 1.65 2.26
C MET A 149 -15.55 1.39 0.75
N PRO A 150 -15.39 2.42 -0.10
CA PRO A 150 -15.26 2.26 -1.54
C PRO A 150 -14.13 1.30 -1.93
N THR A 151 -14.30 0.61 -3.04
CA THR A 151 -13.26 -0.22 -3.65
C THR A 151 -12.47 0.63 -4.64
N HIS A 152 -11.15 0.64 -4.52
CA HIS A 152 -10.25 1.32 -5.43
C HIS A 152 -9.53 0.31 -6.31
N THR A 153 -9.51 0.61 -7.61
CA THR A 153 -8.79 -0.23 -8.60
C THR A 153 -7.71 0.60 -9.27
N MET A 154 -6.51 0.04 -9.34
CA MET A 154 -5.35 0.68 -9.95
C MET A 154 -4.62 -0.31 -10.87
N ILE A 155 -4.26 0.16 -12.07
CA ILE A 155 -3.37 -0.58 -12.96
C ILE A 155 -1.95 -0.06 -12.76
N THR A 156 -1.00 -0.98 -12.46
CA THR A 156 0.39 -0.63 -12.18
C THR A 156 1.37 -1.69 -12.68
N GLN A 157 2.67 -1.47 -12.47
CA GLN A 157 3.72 -2.44 -12.76
C GLN A 157 4.06 -3.26 -11.51
N ALA A 158 4.35 -4.54 -11.71
CA ALA A 158 4.70 -5.47 -10.63
C ALA A 158 5.80 -6.45 -11.05
N CYS A 159 6.47 -6.97 -10.03
CA CYS A 159 7.32 -8.15 -10.10
C CYS A 159 6.72 -9.21 -9.17
N TRP A 160 6.68 -10.47 -9.63
CA TRP A 160 6.12 -11.55 -8.82
C TRP A 160 6.91 -12.85 -8.93
N TRP A 161 6.99 -13.55 -7.81
CA TRP A 161 7.57 -14.90 -7.71
C TRP A 161 6.45 -15.92 -7.62
N VAL A 162 6.60 -17.01 -8.39
CA VAL A 162 5.66 -18.12 -8.39
C VAL A 162 6.37 -19.35 -7.84
N ILE A 163 5.78 -19.90 -6.77
CA ILE A 163 6.29 -21.06 -6.05
C ILE A 163 5.48 -22.27 -6.50
N PRO A 164 6.11 -23.27 -7.16
CA PRO A 164 5.40 -24.45 -7.65
C PRO A 164 4.80 -25.28 -6.51
N ASP A 165 3.66 -25.91 -6.76
CA ASP A 165 2.97 -26.78 -5.80
C ASP A 165 3.88 -27.88 -5.25
N LYS A 166 4.75 -28.46 -6.09
CA LYS A 166 5.73 -29.45 -5.64
C LYS A 166 6.60 -28.97 -4.47
N VAL A 167 7.01 -27.69 -4.47
CA VAL A 167 7.80 -27.11 -3.36
C VAL A 167 6.94 -26.98 -2.12
N VAL A 168 5.68 -26.58 -2.30
CA VAL A 168 4.72 -26.45 -1.19
C VAL A 168 4.44 -27.82 -0.57
N ASP A 169 4.23 -28.85 -1.39
CA ASP A 169 3.99 -30.23 -0.96
C ASP A 169 5.21 -30.81 -0.20
N ASP A 170 6.43 -30.55 -0.70
CA ASP A 170 7.66 -31.02 -0.05
C ASP A 170 7.84 -30.37 1.35
N LEU A 171 7.38 -29.13 1.54
CA LEU A 171 7.43 -28.40 2.84
C LEU A 171 6.36 -28.88 3.82
N LYS A 172 5.31 -29.56 3.35
CA LYS A 172 4.16 -30.03 4.15
C LYS A 172 3.47 -28.92 4.95
N PHE A 173 3.46 -27.70 4.43
CA PHE A 173 2.73 -26.61 5.04
C PHE A 173 1.22 -26.78 4.78
N ASP A 174 0.41 -26.52 5.80
CA ASP A 174 -1.01 -26.27 5.59
C ASP A 174 -1.21 -24.86 4.99
N ALA A 175 -2.43 -24.56 4.59
CA ALA A 175 -2.75 -23.28 3.93
C ALA A 175 -2.43 -22.06 4.83
N VAL A 176 -2.59 -22.18 6.14
CA VAL A 176 -2.33 -21.09 7.09
C VAL A 176 -0.85 -20.81 7.21
N HIS A 177 -0.03 -21.85 7.39
CA HIS A 177 1.43 -21.71 7.46
C HIS A 177 2.01 -21.22 6.13
N LEU A 178 1.48 -21.70 5.00
CA LEU A 178 1.90 -21.20 3.68
C LEU A 178 1.55 -19.74 3.49
N ALA A 179 0.33 -19.31 3.87
CA ALA A 179 -0.09 -17.92 3.79
C ALA A 179 0.82 -17.03 4.63
N GLY A 180 1.09 -17.41 5.88
CA GLY A 180 2.00 -16.68 6.76
C GLY A 180 3.43 -16.59 6.23
N ALA A 181 3.96 -17.68 5.68
CA ALA A 181 5.31 -17.72 5.11
C ALA A 181 5.41 -16.81 3.86
N ALA A 182 4.43 -16.89 2.96
CA ALA A 182 4.37 -16.05 1.76
C ALA A 182 4.27 -14.55 2.14
N HIS A 183 3.43 -14.23 3.12
CA HIS A 183 3.24 -12.86 3.60
C HIS A 183 4.49 -12.29 4.29
N GLY A 184 5.14 -13.09 5.13
CA GLY A 184 6.42 -12.70 5.73
C GLY A 184 7.53 -12.48 4.69
N ALA A 185 7.59 -13.32 3.65
CA ALA A 185 8.52 -13.14 2.54
C ALA A 185 8.21 -11.87 1.72
N GLU A 186 6.94 -11.58 1.47
CA GLU A 186 6.47 -10.35 0.81
C GLU A 186 6.96 -9.10 1.56
N HIS A 187 6.67 -9.01 2.87
CA HIS A 187 7.08 -7.86 3.68
C HIS A 187 8.60 -7.66 3.70
N THR A 188 9.34 -8.76 3.81
CA THR A 188 10.81 -8.72 3.79
C THR A 188 11.33 -8.27 2.43
N ALA A 189 10.74 -8.78 1.33
CA ALA A 189 11.09 -8.38 -0.02
C ALA A 189 10.84 -6.87 -0.25
N ILE A 190 9.67 -6.36 0.14
CA ILE A 190 9.35 -4.92 0.08
C ILE A 190 10.37 -4.11 0.88
N GLY A 191 10.72 -4.56 2.08
CA GLY A 191 11.68 -3.87 2.94
C GLY A 191 13.10 -3.80 2.37
N LEU A 192 13.48 -4.76 1.52
CA LEU A 192 14.79 -4.84 0.88
C LEU A 192 14.83 -4.23 -0.52
N LEU A 193 13.69 -3.97 -1.18
CA LEU A 193 13.67 -3.40 -2.53
C LEU A 193 14.46 -2.09 -2.65
N PRO A 194 14.49 -1.17 -1.67
CA PRO A 194 15.31 0.04 -1.74
C PRO A 194 16.81 -0.19 -1.94
N MET A 195 17.32 -1.39 -1.69
CA MET A 195 18.72 -1.77 -1.97
C MET A 195 18.95 -2.03 -3.47
N TYR A 196 17.92 -2.28 -4.24
CA TYR A 196 17.96 -2.68 -5.65
C TYR A 196 17.30 -1.67 -6.59
N SER A 197 16.44 -0.82 -6.05
CA SER A 197 15.71 0.21 -6.77
C SER A 197 15.62 1.49 -5.92
N PRO A 198 15.80 2.69 -6.50
CA PRO A 198 15.78 3.95 -5.76
C PRO A 198 14.35 4.35 -5.35
N CYS A 199 13.75 3.61 -4.44
CA CYS A 199 12.40 3.84 -3.92
C CYS A 199 12.40 3.94 -2.39
N ASP A 200 11.34 4.55 -1.85
CA ASP A 200 10.97 4.42 -0.45
C ASP A 200 10.04 3.21 -0.26
N ARG A 201 10.03 2.65 0.95
CA ARG A 201 9.09 1.58 1.33
C ARG A 201 7.62 1.96 1.07
N TRP A 202 7.31 3.26 1.11
CA TRP A 202 5.97 3.78 0.87
C TRP A 202 5.59 3.88 -0.62
N ASP A 203 6.57 3.83 -1.52
CA ASP A 203 6.36 3.90 -2.97
C ASP A 203 5.95 2.56 -3.59
N VAL A 204 6.02 1.47 -2.81
CA VAL A 204 5.73 0.11 -3.26
C VAL A 204 4.78 -0.59 -2.30
N GLY A 205 4.07 -1.58 -2.79
CA GLY A 205 3.19 -2.45 -2.02
C GLY A 205 3.38 -3.91 -2.42
N GLY A 206 2.61 -4.80 -1.80
CA GLY A 206 2.62 -6.20 -2.17
C GLY A 206 1.31 -6.92 -1.88
N VAL A 207 1.17 -8.06 -2.49
CA VAL A 207 0.08 -9.02 -2.25
C VAL A 207 0.67 -10.43 -2.34
N SER A 208 0.42 -11.23 -1.32
CA SER A 208 0.79 -12.64 -1.32
C SER A 208 -0.45 -13.52 -1.20
N THR A 209 -0.46 -14.62 -1.91
CA THR A 209 -1.57 -15.57 -1.88
C THR A 209 -1.08 -17.00 -2.04
N VAL A 210 -1.75 -17.92 -1.38
CA VAL A 210 -1.47 -19.36 -1.51
C VAL A 210 -1.84 -19.90 -2.89
N MET A 211 -2.74 -19.21 -3.60
CA MET A 211 -3.20 -19.58 -4.94
C MET A 211 -3.66 -18.32 -5.68
N LEU A 212 -2.85 -17.84 -6.61
CA LEU A 212 -3.26 -16.78 -7.53
C LEU A 212 -3.91 -17.44 -8.76
N PRO A 213 -5.17 -17.13 -9.11
CA PRO A 213 -5.84 -17.75 -10.26
C PRO A 213 -5.06 -17.65 -11.57
N ASP A 214 -4.38 -16.52 -11.80
CA ASP A 214 -3.63 -16.26 -13.06
C ASP A 214 -2.37 -17.13 -13.18
N THR A 215 -1.78 -17.58 -12.08
CA THR A 215 -0.58 -18.44 -12.07
C THR A 215 -0.87 -19.87 -11.71
N GLY A 216 -2.02 -20.15 -11.05
CA GLY A 216 -2.42 -21.44 -10.54
C GLY A 216 -1.55 -21.93 -9.37
N ALA A 217 -0.80 -21.04 -8.68
CA ALA A 217 0.16 -21.42 -7.65
C ALA A 217 0.33 -20.34 -6.58
N CYS A 218 1.05 -20.67 -5.51
CA CYS A 218 1.45 -19.70 -4.50
C CYS A 218 2.29 -18.59 -5.14
N THR A 219 1.85 -17.34 -4.97
CA THR A 219 2.44 -16.20 -5.66
C THR A 219 2.65 -15.05 -4.69
N ILE A 220 3.84 -14.45 -4.76
CA ILE A 220 4.22 -13.25 -4.00
C ILE A 220 4.44 -12.14 -5.01
N VAL A 221 3.67 -11.08 -4.91
CA VAL A 221 3.69 -9.92 -5.82
C VAL A 221 4.21 -8.70 -5.08
N VAL A 222 5.15 -7.99 -5.66
CA VAL A 222 5.57 -6.64 -5.24
C VAL A 222 5.30 -5.68 -6.38
N HIS A 223 4.60 -4.61 -6.11
CA HIS A 223 4.11 -3.68 -7.12
C HIS A 223 4.44 -2.24 -6.80
N ASP A 224 4.51 -1.40 -7.81
CA ASP A 224 4.61 0.05 -7.65
C ASP A 224 3.31 0.60 -7.05
N GLY A 225 3.43 1.54 -6.13
CA GLY A 225 2.29 2.18 -5.45
C GLY A 225 1.59 3.26 -6.25
N GLN A 226 1.98 3.47 -7.51
CA GLN A 226 1.45 4.52 -8.38
C GLN A 226 0.80 3.92 -9.63
N ALA A 227 -0.30 4.54 -10.07
CA ALA A 227 -0.96 4.17 -11.32
C ALA A 227 0.00 4.31 -12.52
N GLY A 228 0.04 3.28 -13.36
CA GLY A 228 0.95 3.19 -14.50
C GLY A 228 2.36 2.69 -14.15
N GLY A 229 2.70 2.60 -12.86
CA GLY A 229 4.02 2.22 -12.37
C GLY A 229 5.03 3.36 -12.35
N ALA A 230 6.05 3.23 -11.51
CA ALA A 230 7.18 4.15 -11.38
C ALA A 230 8.51 3.50 -11.79
N GLY A 231 8.48 2.22 -12.16
CA GLY A 231 9.65 1.46 -12.60
C GLY A 231 10.42 0.78 -11.46
N PHE A 232 9.94 0.84 -10.23
CA PHE A 232 10.62 0.25 -9.07
C PHE A 232 10.56 -1.28 -9.11
N ALA A 233 9.37 -1.84 -9.34
CA ALA A 233 9.18 -3.29 -9.47
C ALA A 233 9.94 -3.86 -10.68
N GLU A 234 10.01 -3.12 -11.78
CA GLU A 234 10.79 -3.50 -12.96
C GLU A 234 12.29 -3.50 -12.68
N ALA A 235 12.80 -2.47 -11.99
CA ALA A 235 14.21 -2.43 -11.56
C ALA A 235 14.53 -3.57 -10.58
N GLY A 236 13.60 -3.91 -9.69
CA GLY A 236 13.68 -5.07 -8.81
C GLY A 236 13.75 -6.38 -9.59
N PHE A 237 12.97 -6.52 -10.65
CA PHE A 237 13.02 -7.70 -11.52
C PHE A 237 14.41 -7.90 -12.15
N GLU A 238 15.12 -6.86 -12.56
CA GLU A 238 16.48 -6.98 -13.10
C GLU A 238 17.44 -7.66 -12.11
N LYS A 239 17.21 -7.47 -10.83
CA LYS A 239 17.99 -7.98 -9.70
C LYS A 239 17.26 -9.06 -8.88
N ALA A 240 16.23 -9.68 -9.43
CA ALA A 240 15.32 -10.53 -8.67
C ALA A 240 16.00 -11.71 -7.97
N GLU A 241 17.05 -12.30 -8.52
CA GLU A 241 17.79 -13.40 -7.86
C GLU A 241 18.55 -12.91 -6.63
N GLU A 242 19.26 -11.78 -6.77
CA GLU A 242 20.00 -11.15 -5.67
C GLU A 242 19.01 -10.68 -4.58
N TRP A 243 17.92 -10.07 -5.00
CA TRP A 243 16.86 -9.58 -4.12
C TRP A 243 16.18 -10.72 -3.36
N TRP A 244 15.80 -11.79 -4.06
CA TRP A 244 15.19 -12.96 -3.42
C TRP A 244 16.16 -13.67 -2.47
N HIS A 245 17.43 -13.80 -2.87
CA HIS A 245 18.46 -14.37 -1.99
C HIS A 245 18.63 -13.53 -0.71
N ALA A 246 18.70 -12.21 -0.83
CA ALA A 246 18.77 -11.30 0.33
C ALA A 246 17.53 -11.43 1.24
N THR A 247 16.34 -11.62 0.64
CA THR A 247 15.10 -11.87 1.38
C THR A 247 15.20 -13.14 2.21
N ILE A 248 15.64 -14.24 1.62
CA ILE A 248 15.87 -15.53 2.32
C ILE A 248 16.89 -15.35 3.45
N MET A 249 18.04 -14.74 3.16
CA MET A 249 19.10 -14.52 4.15
C MET A 249 18.62 -13.64 5.30
N ARG A 250 17.83 -12.61 5.04
CA ARG A 250 17.27 -11.75 6.07
C ARG A 250 16.33 -12.52 7.00
N LEU A 251 15.45 -13.34 6.46
CA LEU A 251 14.54 -14.18 7.24
C LEU A 251 15.30 -15.22 8.05
N ALA A 252 16.26 -15.91 7.44
CA ALA A 252 17.02 -16.98 8.08
C ALA A 252 17.96 -16.48 9.20
N GLN A 253 18.46 -15.25 9.10
CA GLN A 253 19.43 -14.69 10.04
C GLN A 253 18.80 -13.78 11.09
N CYS A 254 17.49 -13.52 11.01
CA CYS A 254 16.82 -12.70 12.01
C CYS A 254 16.67 -13.49 13.32
N GLY A 255 17.24 -12.99 14.40
CA GLY A 255 17.21 -13.64 15.71
C GLY A 255 15.90 -13.39 16.49
N CYS A 256 14.87 -12.80 15.88
CA CYS A 256 13.60 -12.57 16.54
C CYS A 256 12.75 -13.87 16.60
N GLU A 257 11.95 -14.03 17.66
CA GLU A 257 11.11 -15.22 17.86
C GLU A 257 9.75 -15.11 17.14
N SER A 258 9.19 -13.90 17.04
CA SER A 258 7.80 -13.66 16.56
C SER A 258 7.68 -12.62 15.45
N GLY A 259 8.78 -12.31 14.79
CA GLY A 259 8.84 -11.22 13.81
C GLY A 259 9.26 -9.88 14.44
N CYS A 260 9.89 -9.03 13.65
CA CYS A 260 10.30 -7.69 14.07
C CYS A 260 10.32 -6.73 12.88
N PRO A 261 10.40 -5.39 13.11
CA PRO A 261 10.46 -4.38 12.03
C PRO A 261 11.63 -4.54 11.06
N ALA A 262 12.66 -5.29 11.45
CA ALA A 262 13.80 -5.57 10.61
C ALA A 262 13.59 -6.77 9.65
N CYS A 263 12.52 -7.54 9.80
CA CYS A 263 12.17 -8.66 8.91
C CYS A 263 10.72 -8.56 8.44
N VAL A 264 9.75 -9.16 9.12
CA VAL A 264 8.38 -9.35 8.61
C VAL A 264 7.37 -8.29 9.05
N VAL A 265 7.65 -7.51 10.10
CA VAL A 265 6.69 -6.50 10.57
C VAL A 265 6.72 -5.28 9.67
N SER A 266 5.58 -4.94 9.09
CA SER A 266 5.42 -3.77 8.23
C SER A 266 4.50 -2.73 8.86
N PRO A 267 4.85 -1.43 8.84
CA PRO A 267 3.96 -0.38 9.35
C PRO A 267 2.71 -0.17 8.46
N LYS A 268 2.71 -0.75 7.25
CA LYS A 268 1.58 -0.69 6.31
C LYS A 268 0.56 -1.79 6.53
N CYS A 269 0.94 -2.87 7.21
CA CYS A 269 0.10 -4.03 7.38
C CYS A 269 -0.61 -3.98 8.74
N GLY A 270 -1.92 -4.18 8.73
CA GLY A 270 -2.75 -4.23 9.92
C GLY A 270 -2.77 -5.60 10.62
N ASN A 271 -2.00 -6.57 10.12
CA ASN A 271 -1.95 -7.96 10.63
C ASN A 271 -0.80 -8.17 11.59
#